data_2ddcf8414e5c00afe36442a2612a84d1
#
_entry.id   2ddcf8414e5c00afe36442a2612a84d1
#
_cell.length_a   1.000
_cell.length_b   1.000
_cell.length_c   1.000
_cell.angle_alpha   90.00
_cell.angle_beta   90.00
_cell.angle_gamma   90.00
#
_symmetry.space_group_name_H-M   'P 1'
#
loop_
_entity.id
_entity.type
_entity.pdbx_description
1 polymer ?
#
loop_
_entity_poly.entity_id
_entity_poly.type
_entity_poly.pdbx_seq_one_letter_code
_entity_poly.pdbx_strand_id
1 'polypeptide(L)'
;MSAAGVELTDLTDTNPTHFGLGHPGLPEVLARAARSSGRYDPDPRGPRPARLALSERYGGAPDDYWLTSSTSEAYSWLFALSADPGQTVAAPAPGYPLIEPLAHHAGLTVQTYPSHYLHPYGWWLDRERFAAVAAQPGTGLVTVVSPGNPTGAYLDAAERQHVLEVCRRLRLPLIADEVFAPHALGRTPPQRWGGETGTVVWALDGLSKSLCAPGVKLAWIRLSGPARLKPALAQGLDRVADAFLPVATVTAAALPGLLELVDQQVDSTRRRLTWNLAQAKAVLSGDRIRLRQVDGGWIGLLDVSGPGPGDLALALLERHHLAVHPGWFYDLAEPGCLALSLLPEPDRMADHCRSLRRALESVEEAG
;
A
#
# COMPACT_ATOMS: atom_id res chain seq x y z
N MET A 1 -15.83 -8.37 23.25
CA MET A 1 -15.04 -7.57 24.23
C MET A 1 -15.64 -6.18 24.43
N SER A 2 -15.94 -5.42 23.41
CA SER A 2 -16.58 -4.09 23.53
C SER A 2 -17.90 -4.11 24.33
N ALA A 3 -18.72 -5.15 24.19
CA ALA A 3 -19.97 -5.30 24.96
C ALA A 3 -19.77 -5.61 26.45
N ALA A 4 -18.57 -5.99 26.88
CA ALA A 4 -18.24 -6.33 28.26
C ALA A 4 -17.51 -5.20 29.02
N GLY A 5 -17.33 -4.02 28.40
CA GLY A 5 -16.64 -2.87 29.00
C GLY A 5 -15.12 -3.08 29.17
N VAL A 6 -14.54 -4.05 28.48
CA VAL A 6 -13.10 -4.30 28.51
C VAL A 6 -12.40 -3.33 27.55
N GLU A 7 -11.44 -2.56 28.05
CA GLU A 7 -10.62 -1.68 27.23
C GLU A 7 -9.66 -2.52 26.37
N LEU A 8 -9.75 -2.37 25.06
CA LEU A 8 -8.92 -3.05 24.07
C LEU A 8 -7.80 -2.12 23.60
N THR A 9 -6.56 -2.57 23.67
CA THR A 9 -5.45 -1.92 22.99
C THR A 9 -5.35 -2.46 21.58
N ASP A 10 -5.76 -1.67 20.59
CA ASP A 10 -5.77 -2.07 19.18
C ASP A 10 -4.55 -1.54 18.44
N LEU A 11 -3.63 -2.44 18.10
CA LEU A 11 -2.46 -2.18 17.26
C LEU A 11 -2.65 -2.66 15.81
N THR A 12 -3.86 -3.10 15.43
CA THR A 12 -4.20 -3.48 14.06
C THR A 12 -4.68 -2.29 13.24
N ASP A 13 -5.18 -1.24 13.90
CA ASP A 13 -5.80 -0.10 13.23
C ASP A 13 -4.80 0.74 12.45
N THR A 14 -4.97 0.75 11.12
CA THR A 14 -4.18 1.55 10.18
C THR A 14 -5.00 2.66 9.51
N ASN A 15 -6.15 3.04 10.11
CA ASN A 15 -6.93 4.16 9.64
C ASN A 15 -6.40 5.49 10.22
N PRO A 16 -5.79 6.36 9.41
CA PRO A 16 -5.18 7.59 9.91
C PRO A 16 -6.18 8.55 10.55
N THR A 17 -7.46 8.47 10.19
CA THR A 17 -8.51 9.35 10.71
C THR A 17 -8.85 9.05 12.17
N HIS A 18 -8.62 7.83 12.64
CA HIS A 18 -8.81 7.44 14.05
C HIS A 18 -7.72 8.01 14.97
N PHE A 19 -6.61 8.44 14.39
CA PHE A 19 -5.46 8.99 15.13
C PHE A 19 -5.26 10.49 14.90
N GLY A 20 -6.30 11.19 14.46
CA GLY A 20 -6.24 12.63 14.23
C GLY A 20 -5.28 13.05 13.11
N LEU A 21 -4.92 12.14 12.20
CA LEU A 21 -4.04 12.39 11.06
C LEU A 21 -4.87 12.84 9.85
N GLY A 22 -5.41 14.03 9.90
CA GLY A 22 -6.10 14.65 8.76
C GLY A 22 -5.61 16.07 8.57
N HIS A 23 -5.48 16.51 7.33
CA HIS A 23 -5.06 17.90 7.07
C HIS A 23 -6.18 18.87 7.42
N PRO A 24 -5.96 19.91 8.25
CA PRO A 24 -7.00 20.84 8.68
C PRO A 24 -7.60 21.65 7.53
N GLY A 25 -6.89 21.85 6.44
CA GLY A 25 -7.36 22.53 5.24
C GLY A 25 -8.27 21.70 4.33
N LEU A 26 -8.41 20.38 4.57
CA LEU A 26 -9.22 19.48 3.75
C LEU A 26 -10.68 19.94 3.60
N PRO A 27 -11.41 20.28 4.68
CA PRO A 27 -12.82 20.69 4.57
C PRO A 27 -13.03 21.93 3.71
N GLU A 28 -12.13 22.91 3.80
CA GLU A 28 -12.25 24.17 3.03
C GLU A 28 -12.03 23.93 1.54
N VAL A 29 -11.06 23.08 1.17
CA VAL A 29 -10.81 22.71 -0.23
C VAL A 29 -12.02 22.00 -0.82
N LEU A 30 -12.60 21.04 -0.10
CA LEU A 30 -13.81 20.33 -0.52
C LEU A 30 -15.02 21.27 -0.63
N ALA A 31 -15.22 22.18 0.34
CA ALA A 31 -16.31 23.15 0.31
C ALA A 31 -16.19 24.12 -0.88
N ARG A 32 -14.97 24.54 -1.23
CA ARG A 32 -14.71 25.36 -2.40
C ARG A 32 -15.04 24.62 -3.69
N ALA A 33 -14.58 23.38 -3.83
CA ALA A 33 -14.88 22.53 -4.97
C ALA A 33 -16.37 22.26 -5.13
N ALA A 34 -17.11 22.04 -4.03
CA ALA A 34 -18.55 21.83 -4.06
C ALA A 34 -19.32 23.03 -4.67
N ARG A 35 -18.86 24.26 -4.43
CA ARG A 35 -19.50 25.46 -5.01
C ARG A 35 -19.41 25.54 -6.54
N SER A 36 -18.40 24.88 -7.14
CA SER A 36 -18.17 24.87 -8.59
C SER A 36 -18.60 23.57 -9.28
N SER A 37 -19.16 22.61 -8.55
CA SER A 37 -19.44 21.25 -9.04
C SER A 37 -20.91 21.02 -9.46
N GLY A 38 -21.64 22.09 -9.80
CA GLY A 38 -23.08 22.01 -10.18
C GLY A 38 -23.35 21.41 -11.56
N ARG A 39 -22.32 21.30 -12.41
CA ARG A 39 -22.44 20.72 -13.75
C ARG A 39 -21.83 19.34 -13.82
N TYR A 40 -22.53 18.39 -14.43
CA TYR A 40 -22.04 17.06 -14.68
C TYR A 40 -21.58 16.93 -16.14
N ASP A 41 -20.26 16.89 -16.32
CA ASP A 41 -19.59 16.63 -17.61
C ASP A 41 -18.73 15.38 -17.45
N PRO A 42 -19.25 14.19 -17.78
CA PRO A 42 -18.51 12.94 -17.60
C PRO A 42 -17.31 12.85 -18.54
N ASP A 43 -16.15 12.52 -17.99
CA ASP A 43 -14.91 12.18 -18.71
C ASP A 43 -14.39 10.87 -18.09
N PRO A 44 -14.25 9.77 -18.86
CA PRO A 44 -13.79 8.49 -18.34
C PRO A 44 -12.45 8.56 -17.60
N ARG A 45 -11.59 9.53 -17.96
CA ARG A 45 -10.30 9.76 -17.29
C ARG A 45 -10.40 10.68 -16.09
N GLY A 46 -11.56 11.31 -15.86
CA GLY A 46 -11.73 12.42 -14.95
C GLY A 46 -11.38 13.78 -15.59
N PRO A 47 -11.83 14.90 -14.99
CA PRO A 47 -11.73 16.22 -15.59
C PRO A 47 -10.27 16.64 -15.85
N ARG A 48 -10.05 17.28 -17.01
CA ARG A 48 -8.71 17.70 -17.45
C ARG A 48 -7.95 18.54 -16.42
N PRO A 49 -8.55 19.50 -15.69
CA PRO A 49 -7.81 20.26 -14.66
C PRO A 49 -7.21 19.38 -13.56
N ALA A 50 -7.92 18.34 -13.14
CA ALA A 50 -7.41 17.38 -12.15
C ALA A 50 -6.22 16.57 -12.71
N ARG A 51 -6.32 16.10 -13.95
CA ARG A 51 -5.24 15.37 -14.63
C ARG A 51 -4.02 16.25 -14.90
N LEU A 52 -4.23 17.54 -15.20
CA LEU A 52 -3.15 18.51 -15.35
C LEU A 52 -2.35 18.67 -14.05
N ALA A 53 -3.04 18.84 -12.93
CA ALA A 53 -2.40 18.94 -11.62
C ALA A 53 -1.59 17.69 -11.25
N LEU A 54 -2.08 16.49 -11.61
CA LEU A 54 -1.30 15.25 -11.46
C LEU A 54 -0.06 15.24 -12.35
N SER A 55 -0.20 15.66 -13.61
CA SER A 55 0.91 15.73 -14.56
C SER A 55 1.99 16.73 -14.11
N GLU A 56 1.60 17.89 -13.58
CA GLU A 56 2.53 18.89 -13.03
C GLU A 56 3.28 18.35 -11.80
N ARG A 57 2.59 17.63 -10.93
CA ARG A 57 3.19 17.10 -9.70
C ARG A 57 4.05 15.85 -9.92
N TYR A 58 3.58 14.91 -10.74
CA TYR A 58 4.18 13.58 -10.89
C TYR A 58 4.81 13.34 -12.26
N GLY A 59 4.70 14.30 -13.19
CA GLY A 59 5.23 14.19 -14.55
C GLY A 59 4.33 13.39 -15.50
N GLY A 60 4.75 13.23 -16.74
CA GLY A 60 3.94 12.65 -17.81
C GLY A 60 2.97 13.67 -18.44
N ALA A 61 2.14 13.22 -19.37
CA ALA A 61 1.10 14.04 -19.95
C ALA A 61 -0.22 13.92 -19.14
N PRO A 62 -1.09 14.93 -19.14
CA PRO A 62 -2.41 14.82 -18.50
C PRO A 62 -3.21 13.61 -19.01
N ASP A 63 -3.02 13.24 -20.28
CA ASP A 63 -3.70 12.12 -20.91
C ASP A 63 -3.11 10.75 -20.55
N ASP A 64 -2.07 10.71 -19.73
CA ASP A 64 -1.54 9.48 -19.13
C ASP A 64 -2.25 9.12 -17.80
N TYR A 65 -3.22 9.90 -17.33
CA TYR A 65 -3.88 9.73 -16.03
C TYR A 65 -5.36 9.40 -16.13
N TRP A 66 -5.82 8.50 -15.24
CA TRP A 66 -7.23 8.17 -14.98
C TRP A 66 -7.49 8.30 -13.49
N LEU A 67 -8.56 9.02 -13.14
CA LEU A 67 -9.01 9.12 -11.75
C LEU A 67 -9.85 7.90 -11.39
N THR A 68 -9.68 7.42 -10.17
CA THR A 68 -10.46 6.31 -9.58
C THR A 68 -10.89 6.66 -8.16
N SER A 69 -11.90 5.99 -7.63
CA SER A 69 -12.34 6.20 -6.25
C SER A 69 -11.41 5.55 -5.22
N SER A 70 -10.57 4.61 -5.65
CA SER A 70 -9.57 3.94 -4.83
C SER A 70 -8.56 3.19 -5.70
N THR A 71 -7.40 2.84 -5.14
CA THR A 71 -6.48 1.92 -5.83
C THR A 71 -7.08 0.52 -5.99
N SER A 72 -8.00 0.10 -5.11
CA SER A 72 -8.74 -1.16 -5.29
C SER A 72 -9.61 -1.15 -6.55
N GLU A 73 -10.27 -0.03 -6.86
CA GLU A 73 -10.99 0.14 -8.12
C GLU A 73 -10.01 0.14 -9.29
N ALA A 74 -8.88 0.83 -9.16
CA ALA A 74 -7.82 0.82 -10.18
C ALA A 74 -7.29 -0.60 -10.46
N TYR A 75 -7.05 -1.41 -9.43
CA TYR A 75 -6.69 -2.83 -9.61
C TYR A 75 -7.76 -3.59 -10.39
N SER A 76 -9.04 -3.42 -10.03
CA SER A 76 -10.14 -4.11 -10.71
C SER A 76 -10.21 -3.76 -12.20
N TRP A 77 -10.03 -2.48 -12.56
CA TRP A 77 -9.98 -2.05 -13.94
C TRP A 77 -8.79 -2.62 -14.70
N LEU A 78 -7.62 -2.61 -14.07
CA LEU A 78 -6.38 -3.07 -14.69
C LEU A 78 -6.34 -4.60 -14.82
N PHE A 79 -6.91 -5.33 -13.88
CA PHE A 79 -7.07 -6.78 -13.99
C PHE A 79 -7.96 -7.15 -15.17
N ALA A 80 -9.11 -6.50 -15.29
CA ALA A 80 -10.02 -6.71 -16.41
C ALA A 80 -9.42 -6.30 -17.77
N LEU A 81 -8.53 -5.28 -17.80
CA LEU A 81 -7.87 -4.82 -19.01
C LEU A 81 -6.69 -5.70 -19.43
N SER A 82 -5.93 -6.22 -18.45
CA SER A 82 -4.58 -6.75 -18.69
C SER A 82 -4.50 -8.27 -18.73
N ALA A 83 -5.55 -8.98 -18.32
CA ALA A 83 -5.57 -10.44 -18.27
C ALA A 83 -6.96 -11.00 -18.60
N ASP A 84 -6.98 -12.14 -19.27
CA ASP A 84 -8.21 -12.89 -19.54
C ASP A 84 -8.60 -13.74 -18.33
N PRO A 85 -9.90 -14.04 -18.12
CA PRO A 85 -10.34 -14.95 -17.07
C PRO A 85 -9.61 -16.30 -17.15
N GLY A 86 -9.17 -16.79 -15.98
CA GLY A 86 -8.35 -18.00 -15.86
C GLY A 86 -6.84 -17.76 -15.93
N GLN A 87 -6.39 -16.58 -16.30
CA GLN A 87 -4.97 -16.21 -16.21
C GLN A 87 -4.55 -15.89 -14.78
N THR A 88 -3.24 -15.75 -14.57
CA THR A 88 -2.61 -15.59 -13.28
C THR A 88 -2.01 -14.19 -13.11
N VAL A 89 -2.20 -13.61 -11.92
CA VAL A 89 -1.49 -12.44 -11.44
C VAL A 89 -0.27 -12.89 -10.64
N ALA A 90 0.93 -12.45 -11.03
CA ALA A 90 2.12 -12.61 -10.19
C ALA A 90 2.16 -11.48 -9.14
N ALA A 91 2.08 -11.84 -7.84
CA ALA A 91 2.00 -10.90 -6.73
C ALA A 91 3.08 -11.14 -5.67
N PRO A 92 3.50 -10.12 -4.89
CA PRO A 92 4.51 -10.30 -3.84
C PRO A 92 3.95 -11.08 -2.63
N ALA A 93 4.80 -11.90 -1.99
CA ALA A 93 4.57 -12.45 -0.67
C ALA A 93 5.81 -12.20 0.21
N PRO A 94 5.68 -11.66 1.43
CA PRO A 94 4.42 -11.19 2.04
C PRO A 94 3.82 -10.02 1.25
N GLY A 95 2.49 -9.90 1.27
CA GLY A 95 1.80 -9.00 0.36
C GLY A 95 0.56 -8.30 0.93
N TYR A 96 0.01 -7.43 0.11
CA TYR A 96 -1.22 -6.71 0.44
C TYR A 96 -2.43 -7.63 0.28
N PRO A 97 -3.19 -7.92 1.37
CA PRO A 97 -4.21 -8.97 1.37
C PRO A 97 -5.35 -8.79 0.38
N LEU A 98 -5.61 -7.56 -0.11
CA LEU A 98 -6.71 -7.33 -1.06
C LEU A 98 -6.37 -7.70 -2.53
N ILE A 99 -5.13 -7.96 -2.87
CA ILE A 99 -4.76 -8.33 -4.25
C ILE A 99 -5.47 -9.62 -4.65
N GLU A 100 -5.46 -10.63 -3.78
CA GLU A 100 -6.07 -11.92 -4.07
C GLU A 100 -7.59 -11.85 -4.28
N PRO A 101 -8.41 -11.29 -3.35
CA PRO A 101 -9.85 -11.17 -3.58
C PRO A 101 -10.21 -10.30 -4.79
N LEU A 102 -9.43 -9.26 -5.09
CA LEU A 102 -9.64 -8.43 -6.28
C LEU A 102 -9.34 -9.21 -7.58
N ALA A 103 -8.29 -10.03 -7.59
CA ALA A 103 -7.96 -10.90 -8.71
C ALA A 103 -9.04 -11.98 -8.92
N HIS A 104 -9.48 -12.64 -7.86
CA HIS A 104 -10.56 -13.61 -7.91
C HIS A 104 -11.87 -12.98 -8.43
N HIS A 105 -12.20 -11.76 -8.02
CA HIS A 105 -13.37 -11.04 -8.54
C HIS A 105 -13.28 -10.80 -10.05
N ALA A 106 -12.08 -10.60 -10.57
CA ALA A 106 -11.82 -10.49 -12.02
C ALA A 106 -11.72 -11.85 -12.75
N GLY A 107 -11.94 -12.97 -12.04
CA GLY A 107 -11.81 -14.33 -12.61
C GLY A 107 -10.36 -14.77 -12.80
N LEU A 108 -9.41 -14.13 -12.13
CA LEU A 108 -7.97 -14.43 -12.19
C LEU A 108 -7.55 -15.28 -10.99
N THR A 109 -6.43 -15.99 -11.12
CA THR A 109 -5.73 -16.64 -10.02
C THR A 109 -4.52 -15.80 -9.57
N VAL A 110 -4.04 -16.03 -8.35
CA VAL A 110 -2.82 -15.36 -7.86
C VAL A 110 -1.74 -16.40 -7.65
N GLN A 111 -0.54 -16.10 -8.09
CA GLN A 111 0.66 -16.82 -7.74
C GLN A 111 1.69 -15.87 -7.16
N THR A 112 2.18 -16.21 -5.97
CA THR A 112 3.07 -15.32 -5.25
C THR A 112 4.54 -15.58 -5.57
N TYR A 113 5.32 -14.49 -5.59
CA TYR A 113 6.78 -14.53 -5.59
C TYR A 113 7.31 -13.99 -4.26
N PRO A 114 8.33 -14.63 -3.65
CA PRO A 114 8.75 -14.30 -2.30
C PRO A 114 9.70 -13.10 -2.24
N SER A 115 9.54 -12.32 -1.18
CA SER A 115 10.59 -11.48 -0.61
C SER A 115 11.04 -12.08 0.71
N HIS A 116 12.34 -12.04 0.97
CA HIS A 116 12.95 -12.61 2.17
C HIS A 116 13.47 -11.51 3.10
N TYR A 117 13.54 -11.81 4.39
CA TYR A 117 14.11 -10.92 5.39
C TYR A 117 15.31 -11.58 6.08
N LEU A 118 16.39 -10.83 6.19
CA LEU A 118 17.56 -11.24 6.98
C LEU A 118 18.05 -10.10 7.85
N HIS A 119 17.98 -10.26 9.16
CA HIS A 119 18.52 -9.29 10.09
C HIS A 119 20.07 -9.29 10.07
N PRO A 120 20.73 -8.12 10.09
CA PRO A 120 20.20 -6.76 10.04
C PRO A 120 20.09 -6.17 8.63
N TYR A 121 20.22 -6.97 7.59
CA TYR A 121 20.36 -6.51 6.19
C TYR A 121 19.04 -6.08 5.54
N GLY A 122 17.89 -6.44 6.15
CA GLY A 122 16.58 -6.04 5.66
C GLY A 122 15.93 -7.04 4.70
N TRP A 123 15.05 -6.53 3.86
CA TRP A 123 14.29 -7.29 2.88
C TRP A 123 14.98 -7.29 1.51
N TRP A 124 14.81 -8.40 0.76
CA TRP A 124 15.20 -8.46 -0.64
C TRP A 124 14.23 -9.33 -1.44
N LEU A 125 14.12 -9.01 -2.74
CA LEU A 125 13.36 -9.81 -3.70
C LEU A 125 14.13 -11.08 -4.08
N ASP A 126 13.49 -12.24 -4.02
CA ASP A 126 14.01 -13.45 -4.67
C ASP A 126 13.84 -13.32 -6.19
N ARG A 127 14.91 -12.86 -6.85
CA ARG A 127 14.90 -12.56 -8.29
C ARG A 127 14.68 -13.79 -9.16
N GLU A 128 15.19 -14.95 -8.73
CA GLU A 128 15.05 -16.20 -9.47
C GLU A 128 13.61 -16.71 -9.39
N ARG A 129 13.04 -16.72 -8.19
CA ARG A 129 11.63 -17.10 -7.98
C ARG A 129 10.69 -16.12 -8.63
N PHE A 130 10.96 -14.82 -8.57
CA PHE A 130 10.19 -13.81 -9.29
C PHE A 130 10.16 -14.09 -10.78
N ALA A 131 11.35 -14.29 -11.40
CA ALA A 131 11.42 -14.58 -12.84
C ALA A 131 10.73 -15.90 -13.21
N ALA A 132 10.82 -16.93 -12.36
CA ALA A 132 10.16 -18.21 -12.57
C ALA A 132 8.63 -18.09 -12.49
N VAL A 133 8.10 -17.35 -11.52
CA VAL A 133 6.66 -17.11 -11.38
C VAL A 133 6.14 -16.27 -12.55
N ALA A 134 6.82 -15.20 -12.92
CA ALA A 134 6.43 -14.36 -14.04
C ALA A 134 6.45 -15.12 -15.38
N ALA A 135 7.34 -16.11 -15.53
CA ALA A 135 7.47 -16.91 -16.77
C ALA A 135 6.51 -18.10 -16.85
N GLN A 136 5.66 -18.33 -15.86
CA GLN A 136 4.73 -19.45 -15.90
C GLN A 136 3.69 -19.27 -17.01
N PRO A 137 3.32 -20.36 -17.71
CA PRO A 137 2.24 -20.32 -18.67
C PRO A 137 0.95 -19.80 -18.04
N GLY A 138 0.31 -18.84 -18.70
CA GLY A 138 -0.92 -18.23 -18.21
C GLY A 138 -0.73 -17.02 -17.30
N THR A 139 0.51 -16.61 -16.94
CA THR A 139 0.73 -15.33 -16.28
C THR A 139 0.34 -14.19 -17.23
N GLY A 140 -0.64 -13.37 -16.82
CA GLY A 140 -1.15 -12.24 -17.59
C GLY A 140 -0.53 -10.90 -17.21
N LEU A 141 -0.15 -10.73 -15.94
CA LEU A 141 0.42 -9.49 -15.41
C LEU A 141 1.22 -9.71 -14.12
N VAL A 142 1.99 -8.70 -13.77
CA VAL A 142 2.77 -8.64 -12.53
C VAL A 142 2.29 -7.47 -11.68
N THR A 143 2.25 -7.64 -10.36
CA THR A 143 2.03 -6.54 -9.41
C THR A 143 3.26 -6.36 -8.52
N VAL A 144 3.61 -5.12 -8.21
CA VAL A 144 4.56 -4.74 -7.16
C VAL A 144 3.92 -3.73 -6.24
N VAL A 145 4.25 -3.78 -4.95
CA VAL A 145 3.85 -2.79 -3.96
C VAL A 145 5.13 -2.18 -3.38
N SER A 146 5.35 -0.88 -3.57
CA SER A 146 6.63 -0.26 -3.19
C SER A 146 6.44 1.14 -2.60
N PRO A 147 6.65 1.28 -1.26
CA PRO A 147 7.12 0.24 -0.33
C PRO A 147 6.07 -0.85 -0.09
N GLY A 148 6.56 -2.05 0.22
CA GLY A 148 5.72 -3.23 0.45
C GLY A 148 4.78 -3.07 1.65
N ASN A 149 3.63 -3.67 1.58
CA ASN A 149 2.71 -3.82 2.70
C ASN A 149 2.56 -5.33 2.97
N PRO A 150 3.03 -5.83 4.14
CA PRO A 150 3.38 -5.11 5.37
C PRO A 150 4.88 -4.82 5.55
N THR A 151 5.76 -5.20 4.62
CA THR A 151 7.22 -5.22 4.83
C THR A 151 7.85 -3.84 5.03
N GLY A 152 7.21 -2.79 4.53
CA GLY A 152 7.77 -1.44 4.48
C GLY A 152 9.01 -1.32 3.57
N ALA A 153 9.36 -2.36 2.82
CA ALA A 153 10.55 -2.41 2.01
C ALA A 153 10.35 -1.78 0.63
N TYR A 154 11.34 -1.06 0.17
CA TYR A 154 11.44 -0.65 -1.22
C TYR A 154 12.32 -1.64 -2.00
N LEU A 155 11.95 -1.92 -3.24
CA LEU A 155 12.87 -2.57 -4.15
C LEU A 155 14.08 -1.65 -4.41
N ASP A 156 15.28 -2.21 -4.33
CA ASP A 156 16.49 -1.47 -4.70
C ASP A 156 16.57 -1.24 -6.23
N ALA A 157 17.56 -0.46 -6.68
CA ALA A 157 17.69 -0.13 -8.09
C ALA A 157 17.92 -1.38 -8.97
N ALA A 158 18.66 -2.37 -8.46
CA ALA A 158 18.97 -3.59 -9.21
C ALA A 158 17.76 -4.55 -9.23
N GLU A 159 17.00 -4.64 -8.15
CA GLU A 159 15.74 -5.39 -8.06
C GLU A 159 14.69 -4.78 -9.00
N ARG A 160 14.53 -3.45 -8.95
CA ARG A 160 13.64 -2.71 -9.84
C ARG A 160 13.99 -2.95 -11.30
N GLN A 161 15.26 -2.84 -11.66
CA GLN A 161 15.74 -3.09 -13.03
C GLN A 161 15.46 -4.54 -13.45
N HIS A 162 15.67 -5.50 -12.57
CA HIS A 162 15.37 -6.90 -12.84
C HIS A 162 13.88 -7.14 -13.11
N VAL A 163 12.98 -6.56 -12.29
CA VAL A 163 11.54 -6.64 -12.49
C VAL A 163 11.14 -6.09 -13.87
N LEU A 164 11.63 -4.89 -14.21
CA LEU A 164 11.33 -4.25 -15.50
C LEU A 164 11.84 -5.08 -16.69
N GLU A 165 13.04 -5.65 -16.57
CA GLU A 165 13.61 -6.48 -17.64
C GLU A 165 12.85 -7.77 -17.86
N VAL A 166 12.45 -8.47 -16.79
CA VAL A 166 11.61 -9.67 -16.86
C VAL A 166 10.28 -9.34 -17.51
N CYS A 167 9.58 -8.30 -17.03
CA CYS A 167 8.31 -7.86 -17.59
C CYS A 167 8.43 -7.49 -19.09
N ARG A 168 9.50 -6.76 -19.46
CA ARG A 168 9.78 -6.39 -20.85
C ARG A 168 9.99 -7.63 -21.74
N ARG A 169 10.83 -8.58 -21.29
CA ARG A 169 11.15 -9.81 -22.01
C ARG A 169 9.91 -10.68 -22.25
N LEU A 170 9.08 -10.81 -21.22
CA LEU A 170 7.87 -11.63 -21.24
C LEU A 170 6.65 -10.86 -21.80
N ARG A 171 6.78 -9.54 -22.06
CA ARG A 171 5.70 -8.65 -22.50
C ARG A 171 4.54 -8.56 -21.50
N LEU A 172 4.83 -8.68 -20.22
CA LEU A 172 3.85 -8.57 -19.14
C LEU A 172 3.68 -7.11 -18.73
N PRO A 173 2.45 -6.60 -18.60
CA PRO A 173 2.21 -5.33 -17.95
C PRO A 173 2.50 -5.43 -16.45
N LEU A 174 2.99 -4.33 -15.88
CA LEU A 174 3.31 -4.19 -14.48
C LEU A 174 2.34 -3.20 -13.83
N ILE A 175 1.67 -3.62 -12.76
CA ILE A 175 0.98 -2.71 -11.85
C ILE A 175 1.92 -2.39 -10.69
N ALA A 176 2.22 -1.11 -10.47
CA ALA A 176 3.07 -0.63 -9.38
C ALA A 176 2.23 0.19 -8.39
N ASP A 177 1.91 -0.38 -7.25
CA ASP A 177 1.20 0.33 -6.19
C ASP A 177 2.21 1.16 -5.37
N GLU A 178 2.06 2.47 -5.43
CA GLU A 178 2.96 3.44 -4.84
C GLU A 178 2.30 4.29 -3.74
N VAL A 179 1.13 3.87 -3.22
CA VAL A 179 0.38 4.67 -2.23
C VAL A 179 1.18 5.02 -0.98
N PHE A 180 2.13 4.18 -0.60
CA PHE A 180 3.02 4.44 0.53
C PHE A 180 4.36 5.09 0.14
N ALA A 181 4.64 5.32 -1.13
CA ALA A 181 5.93 5.88 -1.57
C ALA A 181 6.30 7.21 -0.91
N PRO A 182 5.36 8.13 -0.57
CA PRO A 182 5.71 9.34 0.15
C PRO A 182 6.20 9.11 1.58
N HIS A 183 5.93 7.97 2.19
CA HIS A 183 6.20 7.66 3.60
C HIS A 183 7.51 6.89 3.80
N ALA A 184 8.60 7.33 3.16
CA ALA A 184 9.93 6.77 3.41
C ALA A 184 10.45 7.18 4.79
N LEU A 185 11.03 6.21 5.52
CA LEU A 185 11.52 6.35 6.89
C LEU A 185 13.03 6.09 6.94
N GLY A 186 13.80 7.13 7.26
CA GLY A 186 15.25 7.01 7.45
C GLY A 186 16.09 6.78 6.19
N ARG A 187 15.48 6.90 4.99
CA ARG A 187 16.19 6.78 3.70
C ARG A 187 15.60 7.72 2.65
N THR A 188 16.36 7.98 1.61
CA THR A 188 15.83 8.67 0.43
C THR A 188 14.89 7.74 -0.32
N PRO A 189 13.66 8.18 -0.65
CA PRO A 189 12.73 7.37 -1.46
C PRO A 189 13.39 7.01 -2.80
N PRO A 190 13.21 5.78 -3.29
CA PRO A 190 13.67 5.43 -4.62
C PRO A 190 12.83 6.13 -5.69
N GLN A 191 13.30 6.04 -6.94
CA GLN A 191 12.57 6.58 -8.09
C GLN A 191 11.17 5.95 -8.20
N ARG A 192 10.16 6.77 -8.46
CA ARG A 192 8.79 6.34 -8.75
C ARG A 192 8.74 5.47 -10.01
N TRP A 193 7.76 4.56 -10.06
CA TRP A 193 7.59 3.63 -11.18
C TRP A 193 7.01 4.28 -12.44
N GLY A 194 6.28 5.38 -12.30
CA GLY A 194 5.76 6.11 -13.43
C GLY A 194 6.88 6.78 -14.26
N GLY A 195 6.72 6.73 -15.60
CA GLY A 195 7.69 7.33 -16.55
C GLY A 195 8.58 6.30 -17.29
N GLU A 196 8.39 5.01 -17.04
CA GLU A 196 9.07 3.96 -17.78
C GLU A 196 8.73 4.01 -19.28
N THR A 197 9.71 3.66 -20.13
CA THR A 197 9.53 3.67 -21.60
C THR A 197 9.70 2.30 -22.24
N GLY A 198 10.36 1.37 -21.54
CA GLY A 198 10.67 0.03 -22.06
C GLY A 198 9.64 -1.04 -21.75
N THR A 199 8.84 -0.84 -20.71
CA THR A 199 7.84 -1.78 -20.19
C THR A 199 6.54 -1.02 -19.90
N VAL A 200 5.40 -1.66 -20.12
CA VAL A 200 4.09 -1.09 -19.73
C VAL A 200 4.00 -1.09 -18.21
N VAL A 201 3.86 0.09 -17.62
CA VAL A 201 3.69 0.27 -16.18
C VAL A 201 2.43 1.10 -15.91
N TRP A 202 1.58 0.55 -15.08
CA TRP A 202 0.42 1.18 -14.48
C TRP A 202 0.78 1.56 -13.04
N ALA A 203 1.20 2.80 -12.81
CA ALA A 203 1.54 3.29 -11.48
C ALA A 203 0.28 3.78 -10.77
N LEU A 204 0.02 3.26 -9.57
CA LEU A 204 -1.14 3.60 -8.74
C LEU A 204 -0.70 4.48 -7.57
N ASP A 205 -1.49 5.50 -7.29
CA ASP A 205 -1.34 6.33 -6.10
C ASP A 205 -2.69 6.97 -5.73
N GLY A 206 -2.78 7.63 -4.56
CA GLY A 206 -4.02 8.25 -4.12
C GLY A 206 -3.91 9.01 -2.81
N LEU A 207 -4.98 9.71 -2.46
CA LEU A 207 -5.01 10.59 -1.30
C LEU A 207 -5.24 9.85 0.03
N SER A 208 -5.63 8.58 -0.01
CA SER A 208 -5.89 7.79 1.21
C SER A 208 -4.68 7.73 2.15
N LYS A 209 -3.48 7.69 1.58
CA LYS A 209 -2.23 7.61 2.32
C LYS A 209 -1.48 8.94 2.31
N SER A 210 -1.26 9.53 1.14
CA SER A 210 -0.49 10.78 1.01
C SER A 210 -1.14 11.97 1.73
N LEU A 211 -2.47 12.05 1.77
CA LEU A 211 -3.22 13.10 2.49
C LEU A 211 -3.90 12.59 3.77
N CYS A 212 -3.74 11.32 4.14
CA CYS A 212 -4.47 10.69 5.24
C CYS A 212 -6.01 10.84 5.11
N ALA A 213 -6.52 10.86 3.90
CA ALA A 213 -7.91 11.19 3.58
C ALA A 213 -8.64 10.05 2.85
N PRO A 214 -8.78 8.84 3.44
CA PRO A 214 -9.43 7.71 2.78
C PRO A 214 -10.91 7.95 2.46
N GLY A 215 -11.56 8.82 3.23
CA GLY A 215 -12.97 9.20 3.01
C GLY A 215 -13.20 10.09 1.80
N VAL A 216 -12.16 10.75 1.26
CA VAL A 216 -12.27 11.55 0.02
C VAL A 216 -12.51 10.67 -1.20
N LYS A 217 -12.08 9.40 -1.15
CA LYS A 217 -12.27 8.44 -2.24
C LYS A 217 -11.71 8.93 -3.56
N LEU A 218 -10.39 9.22 -3.58
CA LEU A 218 -9.68 9.68 -4.77
C LEU A 218 -8.30 9.05 -4.88
N ALA A 219 -8.10 8.36 -5.98
CA ALA A 219 -6.86 7.75 -6.41
C ALA A 219 -6.68 7.95 -7.92
N TRP A 220 -5.60 7.50 -8.48
CA TRP A 220 -5.34 7.60 -9.91
C TRP A 220 -4.43 6.47 -10.40
N ILE A 221 -4.58 6.21 -11.70
CA ILE A 221 -3.69 5.36 -12.50
C ILE A 221 -2.86 6.29 -13.38
N ARG A 222 -1.55 6.05 -13.47
CA ARG A 222 -0.67 6.67 -14.46
C ARG A 222 -0.12 5.60 -15.41
N LEU A 223 -0.42 5.71 -16.70
CA LEU A 223 0.14 4.87 -17.74
C LEU A 223 1.51 5.37 -18.18
N SER A 224 2.48 4.49 -18.21
CA SER A 224 3.76 4.70 -18.88
C SER A 224 4.19 3.44 -19.65
N GLY A 225 5.12 3.59 -20.59
CA GLY A 225 5.59 2.47 -21.39
C GLY A 225 5.96 2.86 -22.83
N PRO A 226 6.16 1.85 -23.69
CA PRO A 226 6.51 2.09 -25.09
C PRO A 226 5.48 2.94 -25.81
N ALA A 227 5.89 4.03 -26.44
CA ALA A 227 4.99 5.01 -27.08
C ALA A 227 4.00 4.37 -28.05
N ARG A 228 4.42 3.34 -28.78
CA ARG A 228 3.59 2.62 -29.75
C ARG A 228 2.42 1.85 -29.12
N LEU A 229 2.52 1.46 -27.84
CA LEU A 229 1.48 0.69 -27.14
C LEU A 229 0.49 1.59 -26.38
N LYS A 230 0.91 2.77 -25.95
CA LYS A 230 0.11 3.68 -25.14
C LYS A 230 -1.27 4.00 -25.73
N PRO A 231 -1.43 4.31 -27.04
CA PRO A 231 -2.76 4.66 -27.58
C PRO A 231 -3.79 3.53 -27.44
N ALA A 232 -3.39 2.29 -27.74
CA ALA A 232 -4.30 1.13 -27.63
C ALA A 232 -4.65 0.81 -26.18
N LEU A 233 -3.65 0.87 -25.28
CA LEU A 233 -3.84 0.66 -23.84
C LEU A 233 -4.75 1.74 -23.23
N ALA A 234 -4.52 3.00 -23.60
CA ALA A 234 -5.33 4.13 -23.15
C ALA A 234 -6.80 3.97 -23.63
N GLN A 235 -7.02 3.63 -24.91
CA GLN A 235 -8.36 3.36 -25.41
C GLN A 235 -9.03 2.18 -24.70
N GLY A 236 -8.26 1.13 -24.37
CA GLY A 236 -8.77 0.00 -23.59
C GLY A 236 -9.23 0.43 -22.21
N LEU A 237 -8.38 1.20 -21.49
CA LEU A 237 -8.72 1.68 -20.16
C LEU A 237 -9.87 2.70 -20.17
N ASP A 238 -9.98 3.56 -21.20
CA ASP A 238 -11.12 4.45 -21.37
C ASP A 238 -12.45 3.69 -21.42
N ARG A 239 -12.50 2.56 -22.14
CA ARG A 239 -13.70 1.71 -22.21
C ARG A 239 -14.06 1.07 -20.87
N VAL A 240 -13.05 0.62 -20.12
CA VAL A 240 -13.28 0.08 -18.78
C VAL A 240 -13.77 1.17 -17.84
N ALA A 241 -13.08 2.31 -17.80
CA ALA A 241 -13.43 3.43 -16.94
C ALA A 241 -14.84 3.99 -17.24
N ASP A 242 -15.23 4.09 -18.53
CA ASP A 242 -16.54 4.56 -18.95
C ASP A 242 -17.69 3.66 -18.45
N ALA A 243 -17.45 2.38 -18.30
CA ALA A 243 -18.44 1.43 -17.74
C ALA A 243 -18.70 1.65 -16.24
N PHE A 244 -17.76 2.23 -15.49
CA PHE A 244 -17.89 2.52 -14.07
C PHE A 244 -18.35 3.95 -13.78
N LEU A 245 -18.31 4.81 -14.76
CA LEU A 245 -18.54 6.26 -14.68
C LEU A 245 -17.42 6.98 -13.87
N PRO A 246 -17.25 8.30 -14.07
CA PRO A 246 -16.17 9.03 -13.41
C PRO A 246 -16.41 9.18 -11.91
N VAL A 247 -15.31 9.45 -11.17
CA VAL A 247 -15.36 9.81 -9.76
C VAL A 247 -16.26 11.03 -9.50
N ALA A 248 -16.77 11.17 -8.28
CA ALA A 248 -17.64 12.26 -7.89
C ALA A 248 -17.06 13.63 -8.30
N THR A 249 -17.88 14.46 -8.94
CA THR A 249 -17.47 15.76 -9.51
C THR A 249 -16.81 16.67 -8.46
N VAL A 250 -17.33 16.70 -7.23
CA VAL A 250 -16.75 17.49 -6.12
C VAL A 250 -15.34 17.03 -5.80
N THR A 251 -15.16 15.72 -5.69
CA THR A 251 -13.87 15.12 -5.36
C THR A 251 -12.82 15.37 -6.44
N ALA A 252 -13.23 15.16 -7.70
CA ALA A 252 -12.34 15.42 -8.84
C ALA A 252 -11.98 16.91 -8.99
N ALA A 253 -12.94 17.81 -8.80
CA ALA A 253 -12.70 19.26 -8.84
C ALA A 253 -11.80 19.75 -7.68
N ALA A 254 -11.82 19.06 -6.55
CA ALA A 254 -10.98 19.38 -5.40
C ALA A 254 -9.50 18.98 -5.59
N LEU A 255 -9.20 18.06 -6.49
CA LEU A 255 -7.86 17.44 -6.58
C LEU A 255 -6.72 18.45 -6.68
N PRO A 256 -6.75 19.50 -7.51
CA PRO A 256 -5.66 20.48 -7.57
C PRO A 256 -5.35 21.10 -6.19
N GLY A 257 -6.36 21.57 -5.48
CA GLY A 257 -6.17 22.14 -4.15
C GLY A 257 -5.81 21.10 -3.07
N LEU A 258 -6.25 19.85 -3.22
CA LEU A 258 -5.85 18.76 -2.29
C LEU A 258 -4.39 18.38 -2.47
N LEU A 259 -3.85 18.43 -3.69
CA LEU A 259 -2.43 18.16 -3.95
C LEU A 259 -1.50 19.19 -3.31
N GLU A 260 -1.94 20.44 -3.15
CA GLU A 260 -1.19 21.49 -2.45
C GLU A 260 -1.00 21.17 -0.95
N LEU A 261 -1.90 20.39 -0.35
CA LEU A 261 -1.84 20.01 1.06
C LEU A 261 -0.94 18.80 1.34
N VAL A 262 -0.60 18.02 0.30
CA VAL A 262 0.04 16.70 0.43
C VAL A 262 1.39 16.80 1.13
N ASP A 263 2.25 17.74 0.75
CA ASP A 263 3.62 17.79 1.29
C ASP A 263 3.64 18.05 2.79
N GLN A 264 2.82 19.00 3.26
CA GLN A 264 2.68 19.28 4.68
C GLN A 264 2.11 18.06 5.45
N GLN A 265 1.12 17.37 4.86
CA GLN A 265 0.54 16.20 5.49
C GLN A 265 1.55 15.04 5.56
N VAL A 266 2.25 14.78 4.46
CA VAL A 266 3.30 13.75 4.41
C VAL A 266 4.38 14.01 5.46
N ASP A 267 4.86 15.25 5.57
CA ASP A 267 5.89 15.60 6.54
C ASP A 267 5.40 15.44 7.99
N SER A 268 4.14 15.79 8.27
CA SER A 268 3.52 15.58 9.58
C SER A 268 3.43 14.10 9.92
N THR A 269 2.92 13.30 8.98
CA THR A 269 2.76 11.85 9.15
C THR A 269 4.12 11.16 9.30
N ARG A 270 5.13 11.54 8.49
CA ARG A 270 6.49 10.98 8.58
C ARG A 270 7.15 11.27 9.93
N ARG A 271 6.97 12.46 10.50
CA ARG A 271 7.47 12.77 11.84
C ARG A 271 6.87 11.83 12.89
N ARG A 272 5.54 11.60 12.86
CA ARG A 272 4.87 10.64 13.75
C ARG A 272 5.41 9.22 13.56
N LEU A 273 5.46 8.74 12.34
CA LEU A 273 5.95 7.40 12.02
C LEU A 273 7.40 7.18 12.46
N THR A 274 8.27 8.16 12.23
CA THR A 274 9.68 8.09 12.65
C THR A 274 9.81 8.02 14.16
N TRP A 275 9.03 8.84 14.89
CA TRP A 275 9.00 8.80 16.34
C TRP A 275 8.49 7.45 16.85
N ASN A 276 7.36 6.99 16.34
CA ASN A 276 6.73 5.73 16.77
C ASN A 276 7.63 4.52 16.46
N LEU A 277 8.29 4.51 15.31
CA LEU A 277 9.24 3.48 14.95
C LEU A 277 10.44 3.47 15.91
N ALA A 278 10.94 4.63 16.31
CA ALA A 278 12.02 4.73 17.29
C ALA A 278 11.59 4.20 18.67
N GLN A 279 10.38 4.54 19.13
CA GLN A 279 9.81 4.00 20.38
C GLN A 279 9.64 2.49 20.31
N ALA A 280 9.06 1.99 19.21
CA ALA A 280 8.88 0.55 19.02
C ALA A 280 10.23 -0.19 19.01
N LYS A 281 11.24 0.32 18.32
CA LYS A 281 12.59 -0.24 18.33
C LYS A 281 13.22 -0.26 19.71
N ALA A 282 13.06 0.80 20.50
CA ALA A 282 13.63 0.89 21.84
C ALA A 282 12.98 -0.09 22.82
N VAL A 283 11.68 -0.32 22.70
CA VAL A 283 10.91 -1.14 23.64
C VAL A 283 10.81 -2.59 23.18
N LEU A 284 10.53 -2.82 21.90
CA LEU A 284 10.31 -4.16 21.31
C LEU A 284 11.62 -4.73 20.75
N SER A 285 12.62 -4.82 21.60
CA SER A 285 13.95 -5.38 21.29
C SER A 285 14.45 -6.25 22.45
N GLY A 286 15.08 -7.36 22.13
CA GLY A 286 15.61 -8.31 23.10
C GLY A 286 16.02 -9.61 22.40
N ASP A 287 16.41 -10.61 23.19
CA ASP A 287 16.91 -11.89 22.65
C ASP A 287 15.83 -12.63 21.85
N ARG A 288 14.57 -12.49 22.25
CA ARG A 288 13.42 -13.17 21.66
C ARG A 288 12.46 -12.28 20.87
N ILE A 289 12.54 -10.98 21.04
CA ILE A 289 11.65 -10.00 20.41
C ILE A 289 12.48 -9.10 19.50
N ARG A 290 12.10 -9.04 18.23
CA ARG A 290 12.84 -8.23 17.25
C ARG A 290 11.91 -7.54 16.28
N LEU A 291 11.94 -6.23 16.27
CA LEU A 291 11.27 -5.45 15.22
C LEU A 291 12.11 -5.51 13.94
N ARG A 292 11.50 -5.97 12.84
CA ARG A 292 12.12 -5.99 11.51
C ARG A 292 12.42 -4.57 11.03
N GLN A 293 13.35 -4.43 10.08
CA GLN A 293 13.64 -3.13 9.45
C GLN A 293 12.42 -2.63 8.69
N VAL A 294 12.08 -1.36 8.88
CA VAL A 294 10.98 -0.65 8.20
C VAL A 294 11.58 0.55 7.49
N ASP A 295 11.53 0.55 6.17
CA ASP A 295 12.06 1.64 5.32
C ASP A 295 10.96 2.60 4.86
N GLY A 296 9.69 2.22 5.02
CA GLY A 296 8.53 3.05 4.68
C GLY A 296 7.20 2.40 5.07
N GLY A 297 6.10 3.08 4.77
CA GLY A 297 4.77 2.59 5.13
C GLY A 297 4.40 2.85 6.59
N TRP A 298 3.37 2.15 7.08
CA TRP A 298 2.71 2.42 8.37
C TRP A 298 2.68 1.22 9.32
N ILE A 299 3.32 0.11 8.93
CA ILE A 299 3.29 -1.15 9.66
C ILE A 299 4.71 -1.53 10.05
N GLY A 300 4.86 -2.01 11.28
CA GLY A 300 6.06 -2.69 11.76
C GLY A 300 5.81 -4.18 11.90
N LEU A 301 6.75 -5.01 11.47
CA LEU A 301 6.73 -6.45 11.69
C LEU A 301 7.62 -6.82 12.86
N LEU A 302 7.10 -7.66 13.75
CA LEU A 302 7.75 -8.10 14.97
C LEU A 302 7.94 -9.61 14.94
N ASP A 303 9.16 -10.06 15.05
CA ASP A 303 9.49 -11.48 15.26
C ASP A 303 9.53 -11.79 16.75
N VAL A 304 8.82 -12.83 17.15
CA VAL A 304 8.84 -13.39 18.50
C VAL A 304 9.31 -14.84 18.39
N SER A 305 10.51 -15.13 18.89
CA SER A 305 11.13 -16.45 18.81
C SER A 305 10.97 -17.25 20.09
N GLY A 306 11.04 -18.58 20.00
CA GLY A 306 10.98 -19.52 21.11
C GLY A 306 9.61 -20.17 21.29
N PRO A 307 9.43 -21.01 22.33
CA PRO A 307 8.17 -21.67 22.61
C PRO A 307 7.09 -20.63 22.97
N GLY A 308 5.89 -20.87 22.50
CA GLY A 308 4.73 -20.02 22.73
C GLY A 308 3.45 -20.72 22.29
N PRO A 309 2.28 -20.12 22.51
CA PRO A 309 1.01 -20.68 22.06
C PRO A 309 0.98 -20.78 20.53
N GLY A 310 0.22 -21.74 20.00
CA GLY A 310 0.12 -21.99 18.57
C GLY A 310 -0.39 -20.78 17.77
N ASP A 311 -1.27 -19.94 18.36
CA ASP A 311 -1.67 -18.63 17.82
C ASP A 311 -1.37 -17.55 18.85
N LEU A 312 -0.21 -16.90 18.66
CA LEU A 312 0.25 -15.84 19.56
C LEU A 312 -0.67 -14.61 19.54
N ALA A 313 -1.20 -14.24 18.38
CA ALA A 313 -2.08 -13.08 18.28
C ALA A 313 -3.41 -13.31 19.02
N LEU A 314 -3.96 -14.53 18.93
CA LEU A 314 -5.15 -14.92 19.67
C LEU A 314 -4.88 -14.93 21.18
N ALA A 315 -3.77 -15.49 21.64
CA ALA A 315 -3.40 -15.50 23.04
C ALA A 315 -3.23 -14.08 23.63
N LEU A 316 -2.61 -13.15 22.87
CA LEU A 316 -2.50 -11.73 23.25
C LEU A 316 -3.87 -11.07 23.36
N LEU A 317 -4.78 -11.36 22.44
CA LEU A 317 -6.13 -10.82 22.46
C LEU A 317 -6.94 -11.33 23.67
N GLU A 318 -6.93 -12.63 23.91
CA GLU A 318 -7.74 -13.26 24.95
C GLU A 318 -7.26 -12.98 26.37
N ARG A 319 -5.93 -13.03 26.59
CA ARG A 319 -5.34 -12.93 27.92
C ARG A 319 -4.95 -11.50 28.32
N HIS A 320 -4.62 -10.66 27.33
CA HIS A 320 -4.06 -9.32 27.57
C HIS A 320 -4.85 -8.18 26.92
N HIS A 321 -5.93 -8.49 26.20
CA HIS A 321 -6.76 -7.49 25.49
C HIS A 321 -5.93 -6.63 24.51
N LEU A 322 -4.95 -7.26 23.86
CA LEU A 322 -4.09 -6.67 22.86
C LEU A 322 -4.42 -7.25 21.48
N ALA A 323 -4.86 -6.42 20.55
CA ALA A 323 -5.07 -6.81 19.18
C ALA A 323 -3.84 -6.45 18.32
N VAL A 324 -3.26 -7.46 17.69
CA VAL A 324 -2.19 -7.34 16.69
C VAL A 324 -2.53 -8.25 15.52
N HIS A 325 -2.09 -7.91 14.31
CA HIS A 325 -2.27 -8.85 13.20
C HIS A 325 -1.25 -9.98 13.28
N PRO A 326 -1.67 -11.25 13.12
CA PRO A 326 -0.74 -12.36 12.93
C PRO A 326 -0.06 -12.26 11.56
N GLY A 327 1.18 -12.76 11.46
CA GLY A 327 1.94 -12.70 10.21
C GLY A 327 1.25 -13.41 9.04
N TRP A 328 0.55 -14.52 9.30
CA TRP A 328 -0.17 -15.28 8.26
C TRP A 328 -1.25 -14.45 7.53
N PHE A 329 -1.76 -13.37 8.15
CA PHE A 329 -2.68 -12.45 7.49
C PHE A 329 -2.05 -11.74 6.25
N TYR A 330 -0.73 -11.73 6.17
CA TYR A 330 0.06 -11.15 5.09
C TYR A 330 0.91 -12.19 4.34
N ASP A 331 0.55 -13.46 4.42
CA ASP A 331 1.30 -14.57 3.82
C ASP A 331 2.72 -14.75 4.40
N LEU A 332 2.96 -14.34 5.66
CA LEU A 332 4.16 -14.66 6.41
C LEU A 332 3.97 -16.01 7.08
N ALA A 333 4.77 -16.99 6.66
CA ALA A 333 4.66 -18.37 7.16
C ALA A 333 5.40 -18.58 8.50
N GLU A 334 6.24 -17.64 8.92
CA GLU A 334 7.04 -17.78 10.14
C GLU A 334 6.14 -17.70 11.38
N PRO A 335 6.15 -18.76 12.22
CA PRO A 335 5.47 -18.72 13.51
C PRO A 335 6.00 -17.56 14.37
N GLY A 336 5.10 -16.87 15.09
CA GLY A 336 5.50 -15.78 15.98
C GLY A 336 5.72 -14.43 15.29
N CYS A 337 5.50 -14.32 13.98
CA CYS A 337 5.51 -13.01 13.33
C CYS A 337 4.19 -12.27 13.59
N LEU A 338 4.29 -11.03 14.05
CA LEU A 338 3.18 -10.14 14.31
C LEU A 338 3.34 -8.84 13.52
N ALA A 339 2.22 -8.21 13.13
CA ALA A 339 2.23 -6.90 12.50
C ALA A 339 1.48 -5.89 13.35
N LEU A 340 2.06 -4.70 13.51
CA LEU A 340 1.51 -3.63 14.34
C LEU A 340 1.50 -2.28 13.60
N SER A 341 0.48 -1.48 13.86
CA SER A 341 0.34 -0.13 13.34
C SER A 341 1.35 0.82 13.98
N LEU A 342 1.94 1.68 13.16
CA LEU A 342 2.81 2.78 13.61
C LEU A 342 2.07 4.13 13.66
N LEU A 343 0.74 4.14 13.52
CA LEU A 343 -0.07 5.37 13.49
C LEU A 343 -0.53 5.92 14.85
N PRO A 344 -0.61 5.17 15.96
CA PRO A 344 -1.06 5.71 17.23
C PRO A 344 -0.39 7.04 17.61
N GLU A 345 -1.04 7.83 18.48
CA GLU A 345 -0.42 9.03 19.02
C GLU A 345 0.88 8.68 19.74
N PRO A 346 1.92 9.55 19.64
CA PRO A 346 3.27 9.24 20.14
C PRO A 346 3.30 8.78 21.61
N ASP A 347 2.54 9.44 22.47
CA ASP A 347 2.48 9.09 23.91
C ASP A 347 1.83 7.71 24.11
N ARG A 348 0.75 7.41 23.37
CA ARG A 348 0.09 6.10 23.41
C ARG A 348 0.95 5.00 22.81
N MET A 349 1.71 5.30 21.74
CA MET A 349 2.57 4.30 21.09
C MET A 349 3.59 3.71 22.07
N ALA A 350 4.22 4.54 22.89
CA ALA A 350 5.18 4.06 23.88
C ALA A 350 4.52 3.15 24.94
N ASP A 351 3.30 3.48 25.38
CA ASP A 351 2.53 2.67 26.33
C ASP A 351 2.08 1.34 25.72
N HIS A 352 1.60 1.38 24.49
CA HIS A 352 1.20 0.17 23.72
C HIS A 352 2.38 -0.79 23.55
N CYS A 353 3.57 -0.28 23.18
CA CYS A 353 4.77 -1.11 23.06
C CYS A 353 5.16 -1.73 24.41
N ARG A 354 5.09 -0.98 25.51
CA ARG A 354 5.38 -1.53 26.85
C ARG A 354 4.37 -2.60 27.26
N SER A 355 3.09 -2.39 26.96
CA SER A 355 2.04 -3.37 27.25
C SER A 355 2.22 -4.64 26.41
N LEU A 356 2.52 -4.48 25.13
CA LEU A 356 2.80 -5.62 24.24
C LEU A 356 4.02 -6.41 24.72
N ARG A 357 5.10 -5.73 25.09
CA ARG A 357 6.31 -6.41 25.60
C ARG A 357 6.01 -7.23 26.85
N ARG A 358 5.33 -6.65 27.85
CA ARG A 358 4.95 -7.36 29.09
C ARG A 358 4.05 -8.56 28.81
N ALA A 359 3.10 -8.40 27.87
CA ALA A 359 2.22 -9.49 27.48
C ALA A 359 3.01 -10.64 26.82
N LEU A 360 3.95 -10.32 25.93
CA LEU A 360 4.81 -11.32 25.29
C LEU A 360 5.67 -12.08 26.30
N GLU A 361 6.24 -11.38 27.30
CA GLU A 361 7.01 -11.99 28.40
C GLU A 361 6.14 -12.93 29.26
N SER A 362 4.90 -12.54 29.56
CA SER A 362 4.01 -13.37 30.40
C SER A 362 3.39 -14.58 29.69
N VAL A 363 3.18 -14.51 28.39
CA VAL A 363 2.68 -15.65 27.59
C VAL A 363 3.72 -16.79 27.57
N GLU A 364 5.00 -16.47 27.72
CA GLU A 364 6.11 -17.43 27.78
C GLU A 364 6.14 -18.24 29.06
N GLU A 365 5.83 -17.60 30.22
CA GLU A 365 5.88 -18.26 31.54
C GLU A 365 4.74 -19.25 31.74
N ALA A 366 3.71 -19.21 30.88
CA ALA A 366 2.49 -20.01 30.99
C ALA A 366 2.44 -21.21 30.01
N GLY A 367 3.45 -21.40 29.15
CA GLY A 367 3.58 -22.51 28.18
C GLY A 367 4.72 -23.44 28.55
#